data_1807922b3f2c052fb43a8caf1d70d54b
#
_entry.id   1807922b3f2c052fb43a8caf1d70d54b
#
_cell.length_a   1.000
_cell.length_b   1.000
_cell.length_c   1.000
_cell.angle_alpha   90.00
_cell.angle_beta   90.00
_cell.angle_gamma   90.00
#
_symmetry.space_group_name_H-M   'P 1'
#
loop_
_entity.id
_entity.type
_entity.pdbx_description
1 polymer ?
#
loop_
_entity_poly.entity_id
_entity_poly.type
_entity_poly.pdbx_seq_one_letter_code
_entity_poly.pdbx_strand_id
1 'polypeptide(L)'
;MYGKMQEYLRQTLAEIKEAGLYKEERLIESAQQAAITVKGKEVLNFCANNYLGLSNHPRLIKASQEMMNNRGYGMSSVRFICGTQDIHKELEAAVSDYFQTEDTILYAACFDANGGVFEPLFSEEDAIISDSLNHASIIDGVRLCKAKRYRYANADMKDLERCLQEAQAQRFRIVVTDGVFSMDGNVAPMDQICDLAEKYDALVMVDESHSAGVVGTTGHGVSELYKTHGRVDIYTGTLGKAFGLSLIHI
;
A
#
# COMPACT_ATOMS: atom_id res chain seq x y z
N MET A 1 9.85 -36.72 -0.19
CA MET A 1 9.57 -35.99 1.04
C MET A 1 8.15 -35.40 1.12
N TYR A 2 7.51 -35.05 0.00
CA TYR A 2 6.15 -34.44 0.01
C TYR A 2 5.01 -35.44 0.16
N GLY A 3 5.24 -36.76 0.00
CA GLY A 3 4.20 -37.78 0.08
C GLY A 3 3.02 -37.50 -0.86
N LYS A 4 1.80 -37.65 -0.35
CA LYS A 4 0.55 -37.40 -1.12
C LYS A 4 0.43 -35.94 -1.60
N MET A 5 1.05 -34.97 -0.93
CA MET A 5 1.01 -33.56 -1.32
C MET A 5 1.73 -33.31 -2.65
N GLN A 6 2.78 -34.08 -2.96
CA GLN A 6 3.50 -33.91 -4.23
C GLN A 6 2.60 -34.18 -5.44
N GLU A 7 1.79 -35.24 -5.38
CA GLU A 7 0.87 -35.57 -6.45
C GLU A 7 -0.24 -34.54 -6.59
N TYR A 8 -0.80 -34.11 -5.47
CA TYR A 8 -1.78 -33.02 -5.44
C TYR A 8 -1.24 -31.74 -6.06
N LEU A 9 -0.03 -31.31 -5.69
CA LEU A 9 0.60 -30.10 -6.26
C LEU A 9 0.87 -30.24 -7.76
N ARG A 10 1.31 -31.42 -8.24
CA ARG A 10 1.51 -31.67 -9.67
C ARG A 10 0.21 -31.55 -10.45
N GLN A 11 -0.87 -32.14 -9.94
CA GLN A 11 -2.17 -32.05 -10.56
C GLN A 11 -2.68 -30.61 -10.59
N THR A 12 -2.62 -29.90 -9.47
CA THR A 12 -3.02 -28.48 -9.38
C THR A 12 -2.25 -27.59 -10.36
N LEU A 13 -0.93 -27.78 -10.47
CA LEU A 13 -0.12 -27.04 -11.44
C LEU A 13 -0.46 -27.38 -12.91
N ALA A 14 -0.82 -28.63 -13.18
CA ALA A 14 -1.28 -29.03 -14.53
C ALA A 14 -2.62 -28.37 -14.86
N GLU A 15 -3.58 -28.36 -13.94
CA GLU A 15 -4.88 -27.70 -14.09
C GLU A 15 -4.73 -26.19 -14.31
N ILE A 16 -3.84 -25.51 -13.56
CA ILE A 16 -3.52 -24.09 -13.74
C ILE A 16 -2.95 -23.83 -15.16
N LYS A 17 -2.08 -24.71 -15.66
CA LYS A 17 -1.52 -24.59 -17.01
C LYS A 17 -2.55 -24.81 -18.09
N GLU A 18 -3.39 -25.84 -17.93
CA GLU A 18 -4.46 -26.17 -18.87
C GLU A 18 -5.51 -25.06 -18.95
N ALA A 19 -5.82 -24.43 -17.80
CA ALA A 19 -6.71 -23.27 -17.73
C ALA A 19 -6.09 -21.96 -18.28
N GLY A 20 -4.82 -21.96 -18.73
CA GLY A 20 -4.12 -20.78 -19.22
C GLY A 20 -3.79 -19.75 -18.14
N LEU A 21 -3.86 -20.14 -16.87
CA LEU A 21 -3.62 -19.25 -15.72
C LEU A 21 -2.18 -19.27 -15.23
N TYR A 22 -1.33 -20.14 -15.78
CA TYR A 22 0.09 -20.20 -15.42
C TYR A 22 0.82 -18.99 -15.98
N LYS A 23 1.39 -18.17 -15.08
CA LYS A 23 2.16 -16.99 -15.46
C LYS A 23 3.65 -17.31 -15.46
N GLU A 24 4.26 -17.17 -16.65
CA GLU A 24 5.71 -17.23 -16.79
C GLU A 24 6.34 -15.88 -16.51
N GLU A 25 7.42 -15.86 -15.73
CA GLU A 25 8.19 -14.66 -15.46
C GLU A 25 8.94 -14.23 -16.74
N ARG A 26 8.94 -12.92 -16.99
CA ARG A 26 9.73 -12.32 -18.07
C ARG A 26 11.01 -11.75 -17.49
N LEU A 27 12.14 -12.27 -17.92
CA LEU A 27 13.45 -11.78 -17.49
C LEU A 27 13.75 -10.44 -18.15
N ILE A 28 13.91 -9.41 -17.33
CA ILE A 28 14.35 -8.08 -17.75
C ILE A 28 15.87 -8.03 -17.66
N GLU A 29 16.54 -7.68 -18.78
CA GLU A 29 17.99 -7.69 -18.95
C GLU A 29 18.60 -6.28 -18.95
N SER A 30 17.81 -5.28 -18.57
CA SER A 30 18.19 -3.87 -18.50
C SER A 30 17.74 -3.22 -17.20
N ALA A 31 18.13 -1.97 -16.98
CA ALA A 31 17.54 -1.17 -15.92
C ALA A 31 16.03 -0.97 -16.15
N GLN A 32 15.27 -0.74 -15.07
CA GLN A 32 13.83 -0.47 -15.15
C GLN A 32 13.56 0.94 -15.65
N GLN A 33 12.92 1.04 -16.81
CA GLN A 33 12.58 2.30 -17.48
C GLN A 33 11.47 2.09 -18.52
N ALA A 34 11.12 3.11 -19.29
CA ALA A 34 10.07 3.04 -20.31
C ALA A 34 10.38 2.03 -21.43
N ALA A 35 11.63 1.96 -21.89
CA ALA A 35 12.12 0.93 -22.80
C ALA A 35 13.04 -0.03 -22.05
N ILE A 36 12.76 -1.33 -22.10
CA ILE A 36 13.51 -2.38 -21.40
C ILE A 36 13.91 -3.48 -22.37
N THR A 37 14.94 -4.24 -22.03
CA THR A 37 15.35 -5.44 -22.79
C THR A 37 14.76 -6.69 -22.17
N VAL A 38 14.06 -7.47 -22.98
CA VAL A 38 13.49 -8.77 -22.60
C VAL A 38 13.83 -9.79 -23.68
N LYS A 39 14.50 -10.89 -23.32
CA LYS A 39 14.97 -11.92 -24.26
C LYS A 39 15.76 -11.34 -25.44
N GLY A 40 16.68 -10.42 -25.13
CA GLY A 40 17.55 -9.75 -26.11
C GLY A 40 16.83 -8.76 -27.04
N LYS A 41 15.57 -8.41 -26.79
CA LYS A 41 14.80 -7.45 -27.60
C LYS A 41 14.38 -6.26 -26.77
N GLU A 42 14.48 -5.06 -27.34
CA GLU A 42 13.90 -3.86 -26.73
C GLU A 42 12.38 -3.88 -26.86
N VAL A 43 11.70 -3.60 -25.78
CA VAL A 43 10.24 -3.50 -25.70
C VAL A 43 9.83 -2.32 -24.83
N LEU A 44 8.64 -1.75 -25.09
CA LEU A 44 8.04 -0.73 -24.23
C LEU A 44 7.41 -1.39 -23.01
N ASN A 45 7.68 -0.83 -21.84
CA ASN A 45 7.22 -1.34 -20.56
C ASN A 45 6.00 -0.55 -20.07
N PHE A 46 4.82 -1.12 -20.26
CA PHE A 46 3.55 -0.58 -19.73
C PHE A 46 3.08 -1.28 -18.44
N CYS A 47 3.90 -2.19 -17.87
CA CYS A 47 3.50 -3.04 -16.75
C CYS A 47 4.05 -2.57 -15.40
N ALA A 48 5.11 -1.74 -15.41
CA ALA A 48 5.74 -1.30 -14.17
C ALA A 48 4.96 -0.17 -13.48
N ASN A 49 5.00 -0.18 -12.16
CA ASN A 49 4.42 0.90 -11.33
C ASN A 49 5.39 2.10 -11.18
N ASN A 50 6.34 2.26 -12.09
CA ASN A 50 7.34 3.33 -12.12
C ASN A 50 6.74 4.64 -12.67
N TYR A 51 5.71 5.16 -12.05
CA TYR A 51 4.84 6.21 -12.59
C TYR A 51 5.57 7.50 -12.96
N LEU A 52 6.59 7.89 -12.19
CA LEU A 52 7.40 9.09 -12.44
C LEU A 52 8.74 8.79 -13.15
N GLY A 53 8.99 7.52 -13.51
CA GLY A 53 10.24 7.12 -14.16
C GLY A 53 11.48 7.20 -13.27
N LEU A 54 11.32 7.20 -11.95
CA LEU A 54 12.41 7.44 -11.00
C LEU A 54 13.28 6.22 -10.70
N SER A 55 12.85 4.99 -11.02
CA SER A 55 13.55 3.75 -10.64
C SER A 55 14.99 3.66 -11.16
N ASN A 56 15.33 4.33 -12.25
CA ASN A 56 16.69 4.41 -12.81
C ASN A 56 17.20 5.85 -12.90
N HIS A 57 16.72 6.73 -12.04
CA HIS A 57 17.10 8.15 -12.10
C HIS A 57 18.51 8.36 -11.53
N PRO A 58 19.45 9.02 -12.27
CA PRO A 58 20.86 9.13 -11.87
C PRO A 58 21.08 9.78 -10.50
N ARG A 59 20.25 10.75 -10.12
CA ARG A 59 20.34 11.40 -8.80
C ARG A 59 20.00 10.43 -7.66
N LEU A 60 19.03 9.55 -7.86
CA LEU A 60 18.65 8.55 -6.84
C LEU A 60 19.72 7.48 -6.70
N ILE A 61 20.27 7.00 -7.82
CA ILE A 61 21.40 6.06 -7.81
C ILE A 61 22.58 6.66 -7.07
N LYS A 62 22.93 7.91 -7.37
CA LYS A 62 24.04 8.60 -6.71
C LYS A 62 23.80 8.75 -5.20
N ALA A 63 22.61 9.19 -4.79
CA ALA A 63 22.27 9.34 -3.37
C ALA A 63 22.36 7.99 -2.62
N SER A 64 21.87 6.90 -3.23
CA SER A 64 21.98 5.56 -2.65
C SER A 64 23.44 5.12 -2.47
N GLN A 65 24.29 5.34 -3.49
CA GLN A 65 25.73 5.03 -3.41
C GLN A 65 26.43 5.84 -2.32
N GLU A 66 26.13 7.13 -2.19
CA GLU A 66 26.67 8.00 -1.15
C GLU A 66 26.25 7.53 0.25
N MET A 67 24.98 7.13 0.42
CA MET A 67 24.51 6.59 1.69
C MET A 67 25.16 5.24 2.05
N MET A 68 25.31 4.33 1.10
CA MET A 68 26.06 3.08 1.35
C MET A 68 27.50 3.34 1.78
N ASN A 69 28.16 4.33 1.20
CA ASN A 69 29.54 4.68 1.61
C ASN A 69 29.60 5.30 3.01
N ASN A 70 28.56 6.03 3.43
CA ASN A 70 28.56 6.78 4.69
C ASN A 70 27.93 6.00 5.84
N ARG A 71 26.96 5.12 5.59
CA ARG A 71 26.17 4.40 6.60
C ARG A 71 26.29 2.89 6.52
N GLY A 72 27.00 2.36 5.52
CA GLY A 72 27.14 0.93 5.28
C GLY A 72 25.98 0.34 4.48
N TYR A 73 26.07 -0.97 4.23
CA TYR A 73 25.11 -1.69 3.40
C TYR A 73 23.83 -2.08 4.15
N GLY A 74 23.91 -2.38 5.42
CA GLY A 74 22.75 -2.86 6.18
C GLY A 74 22.89 -2.63 7.68
N MET A 75 21.76 -2.71 8.37
CA MET A 75 21.68 -2.40 9.79
C MET A 75 21.88 -3.62 10.69
N SER A 76 21.57 -4.82 10.21
CA SER A 76 21.66 -6.09 10.95
C SER A 76 21.00 -6.05 12.34
N SER A 77 19.99 -5.21 12.51
CA SER A 77 19.24 -5.03 13.75
C SER A 77 17.85 -4.47 13.48
N VAL A 78 16.91 -4.74 14.40
CA VAL A 78 15.58 -4.13 14.38
C VAL A 78 15.63 -2.70 14.91
N ARG A 79 14.67 -1.88 14.46
CA ARG A 79 14.62 -0.44 14.71
C ARG A 79 14.75 -0.06 16.19
N PHE A 80 14.01 -0.70 17.08
CA PHE A 80 13.93 -0.33 18.49
C PHE A 80 15.09 -0.83 19.36
N ILE A 81 15.96 -1.73 18.85
CA ILE A 81 17.15 -2.18 19.58
C ILE A 81 18.36 -1.30 19.24
N CYS A 82 18.93 -1.45 18.04
CA CYS A 82 20.06 -0.66 17.55
C CYS A 82 20.04 -0.49 16.02
N GLY A 83 18.88 -0.59 15.39
CA GLY A 83 18.67 -0.49 13.93
C GLY A 83 18.09 0.83 13.45
N THR A 84 18.05 1.89 14.28
CA THR A 84 17.58 3.22 13.88
C THR A 84 18.76 4.14 13.64
N GLN A 85 18.87 4.67 12.44
CA GLN A 85 19.80 5.74 12.06
C GLN A 85 19.08 7.08 11.94
N ASP A 86 19.83 8.17 11.90
CA ASP A 86 19.35 9.52 11.65
C ASP A 86 18.54 9.64 10.35
N ILE A 87 19.01 9.04 9.26
CA ILE A 87 18.32 9.03 7.97
C ILE A 87 16.93 8.40 8.00
N HIS A 88 16.65 7.46 8.92
CA HIS A 88 15.28 6.97 9.10
C HIS A 88 14.37 8.08 9.64
N LYS A 89 14.86 8.85 10.61
CA LYS A 89 14.10 9.95 11.20
C LYS A 89 13.94 11.12 10.25
N GLU A 90 14.94 11.39 9.43
CA GLU A 90 14.84 12.39 8.34
C GLU A 90 13.76 11.98 7.32
N LEU A 91 13.72 10.70 6.92
CA LEU A 91 12.69 10.21 6.00
C LEU A 91 11.30 10.23 6.64
N GLU A 92 11.15 9.80 7.90
CA GLU A 92 9.89 9.85 8.63
C GLU A 92 9.36 11.29 8.69
N ALA A 93 10.22 12.26 9.03
CA ALA A 93 9.86 13.68 9.05
C ALA A 93 9.44 14.19 7.65
N ALA A 94 10.20 13.84 6.61
CA ALA A 94 9.87 14.25 5.24
C ALA A 94 8.53 13.66 4.74
N VAL A 95 8.20 12.43 5.13
CA VAL A 95 6.90 11.82 4.80
C VAL A 95 5.77 12.48 5.60
N SER A 96 5.99 12.80 6.88
CA SER A 96 5.03 13.54 7.70
C SER A 96 4.74 14.92 7.13
N ASP A 97 5.77 15.66 6.72
CA ASP A 97 5.61 16.96 6.08
C ASP A 97 4.84 16.84 4.76
N TYR A 98 5.13 15.80 3.98
CA TYR A 98 4.48 15.56 2.69
C TYR A 98 2.97 15.29 2.84
N PHE A 99 2.57 14.45 3.79
CA PHE A 99 1.15 14.13 4.03
C PHE A 99 0.49 15.04 5.05
N GLN A 100 1.23 15.98 5.66
CA GLN A 100 0.75 16.87 6.72
C GLN A 100 0.20 16.10 7.94
N THR A 101 0.93 15.06 8.34
CA THR A 101 0.64 14.21 9.49
C THR A 101 1.56 14.52 10.67
N GLU A 102 1.17 14.12 11.88
CA GLU A 102 1.96 14.38 13.10
C GLU A 102 3.24 13.55 13.16
N ASP A 103 3.20 12.30 12.69
CA ASP A 103 4.36 11.38 12.72
C ASP A 103 4.24 10.31 11.62
N THR A 104 5.32 9.60 11.38
CA THR A 104 5.43 8.52 10.39
C THR A 104 6.19 7.33 10.97
N ILE A 105 5.78 6.14 10.62
CA ILE A 105 6.48 4.87 10.89
C ILE A 105 6.86 4.22 9.57
N LEU A 106 8.12 3.79 9.42
CA LEU A 106 8.60 3.05 8.27
C LEU A 106 8.48 1.55 8.47
N TYR A 107 7.97 0.87 7.44
CA TYR A 107 7.93 -0.59 7.30
C TYR A 107 8.75 -1.02 6.09
N ALA A 108 9.13 -2.30 6.02
CA ALA A 108 9.84 -2.86 4.86
C ALA A 108 8.99 -2.78 3.57
N ALA A 109 7.68 -2.90 3.68
CA ALA A 109 6.75 -2.74 2.58
C ALA A 109 5.41 -2.20 3.08
N CYS A 110 4.63 -1.56 2.18
CA CYS A 110 3.25 -1.14 2.48
C CYS A 110 2.35 -2.33 2.82
N PHE A 111 2.66 -3.52 2.29
CA PHE A 111 1.96 -4.75 2.68
C PHE A 111 2.07 -5.00 4.19
N ASP A 112 3.28 -4.84 4.74
CA ASP A 112 3.54 -5.02 6.17
C ASP A 112 2.91 -3.88 6.99
N ALA A 113 2.95 -2.65 6.48
CA ALA A 113 2.30 -1.52 7.12
C ALA A 113 0.78 -1.74 7.24
N ASN A 114 0.12 -2.11 6.15
CA ASN A 114 -1.32 -2.43 6.15
C ASN A 114 -1.67 -3.62 7.06
N GLY A 115 -0.80 -4.63 7.11
CA GLY A 115 -0.93 -5.75 8.04
C GLY A 115 -0.75 -5.35 9.51
N GLY A 116 0.12 -4.39 9.76
CA GLY A 116 0.53 -3.96 11.10
C GLY A 116 -0.36 -2.89 11.75
N VAL A 117 -1.29 -2.27 11.01
CA VAL A 117 -2.12 -1.16 11.53
C VAL A 117 -3.23 -1.66 12.46
N PHE A 118 -3.93 -2.72 12.06
CA PHE A 118 -5.24 -3.03 12.66
C PHE A 118 -5.14 -3.71 14.03
N GLU A 119 -4.32 -4.73 14.19
CA GLU A 119 -4.23 -5.50 15.43
C GLU A 119 -3.75 -4.67 16.64
N PRO A 120 -2.76 -3.75 16.49
CA PRO A 120 -2.35 -2.91 17.62
C PRO A 120 -3.36 -1.85 18.02
N LEU A 121 -4.19 -1.36 17.10
CA LEU A 121 -5.10 -0.23 17.34
C LEU A 121 -6.52 -0.67 17.69
N PHE A 122 -6.97 -1.83 17.22
CA PHE A 122 -8.36 -2.27 17.32
C PHE A 122 -8.48 -3.66 17.94
N SER A 123 -9.57 -3.87 18.67
CA SER A 123 -9.90 -5.10 19.37
C SER A 123 -11.29 -5.61 18.98
N GLU A 124 -11.77 -6.65 19.65
CA GLU A 124 -13.12 -7.22 19.43
C GLU A 124 -14.26 -6.25 19.74
N GLU A 125 -13.99 -5.18 20.48
CA GLU A 125 -14.97 -4.13 20.82
C GLU A 125 -15.16 -3.11 19.69
N ASP A 126 -14.28 -3.13 18.68
CA ASP A 126 -14.18 -2.12 17.63
C ASP A 126 -14.70 -2.64 16.28
N ALA A 127 -14.81 -1.74 15.30
CA ALA A 127 -15.26 -2.08 13.94
C ALA A 127 -14.30 -1.57 12.87
N ILE A 128 -14.09 -2.39 11.86
CA ILE A 128 -13.37 -2.03 10.63
C ILE A 128 -14.35 -2.12 9.47
N ILE A 129 -14.57 -1.00 8.77
CA ILE A 129 -15.47 -0.87 7.62
C ILE A 129 -14.60 -0.72 6.36
N SER A 130 -14.44 -1.80 5.60
CA SER A 130 -13.50 -1.91 4.48
C SER A 130 -14.21 -1.87 3.13
N ASP A 131 -13.67 -1.11 2.18
CA ASP A 131 -14.10 -1.20 0.78
C ASP A 131 -13.85 -2.62 0.22
N SER A 132 -14.76 -3.08 -0.61
CA SER A 132 -14.74 -4.44 -1.16
C SER A 132 -13.61 -4.73 -2.14
N LEU A 133 -13.02 -3.69 -2.74
CA LEU A 133 -11.92 -3.79 -3.70
C LEU A 133 -10.55 -3.37 -3.12
N ASN A 134 -10.47 -3.14 -1.81
CA ASN A 134 -9.20 -2.84 -1.17
C ASN A 134 -8.12 -3.88 -1.50
N HIS A 135 -6.88 -3.42 -1.50
CA HIS A 135 -5.71 -4.25 -1.74
C HIS A 135 -5.64 -5.45 -0.78
N ALA A 136 -5.07 -6.56 -1.25
CA ALA A 136 -4.96 -7.81 -0.48
C ALA A 136 -4.32 -7.61 0.90
N SER A 137 -3.33 -6.72 1.03
CA SER A 137 -2.68 -6.42 2.31
C SER A 137 -3.64 -5.84 3.36
N ILE A 138 -4.55 -4.97 2.94
CA ILE A 138 -5.62 -4.43 3.81
C ILE A 138 -6.58 -5.57 4.19
N ILE A 139 -7.02 -6.35 3.21
CA ILE A 139 -7.92 -7.49 3.45
C ILE A 139 -7.32 -8.47 4.46
N ASP A 140 -6.05 -8.80 4.30
CA ASP A 140 -5.35 -9.74 5.18
C ASP A 140 -5.11 -9.15 6.57
N GLY A 141 -4.71 -7.86 6.67
CA GLY A 141 -4.60 -7.16 7.95
C GLY A 141 -5.92 -7.12 8.71
N VAL A 142 -7.02 -6.80 8.02
CA VAL A 142 -8.37 -6.82 8.60
C VAL A 142 -8.78 -8.24 9.04
N ARG A 143 -8.37 -9.28 8.31
CA ARG A 143 -8.64 -10.69 8.69
C ARG A 143 -7.90 -11.13 9.93
N LEU A 144 -6.69 -10.64 10.16
CA LEU A 144 -5.89 -10.96 11.34
C LEU A 144 -6.40 -10.25 12.59
N CYS A 145 -7.00 -9.08 12.45
CA CYS A 145 -7.57 -8.32 13.56
C CYS A 145 -8.86 -8.97 14.08
N LYS A 146 -9.09 -8.86 15.40
CA LYS A 146 -10.30 -9.38 16.08
C LYS A 146 -11.49 -8.44 15.98
N ALA A 147 -11.31 -7.22 15.50
CA ALA A 147 -12.38 -6.23 15.34
C ALA A 147 -13.51 -6.77 14.46
N LYS A 148 -14.73 -6.31 14.71
CA LYS A 148 -15.88 -6.67 13.86
C LYS A 148 -15.72 -6.08 12.48
N ARG A 149 -15.89 -6.92 11.47
CA ARG A 149 -15.63 -6.58 10.07
C ARG A 149 -16.92 -6.29 9.33
N TYR A 150 -16.96 -5.13 8.68
CA TYR A 150 -17.99 -4.72 7.76
C TYR A 150 -17.36 -4.49 6.39
N ARG A 151 -18.07 -4.83 5.33
CA ARG A 151 -17.60 -4.66 3.97
C ARG A 151 -18.66 -3.94 3.17
N TYR A 152 -18.29 -2.82 2.54
CA TYR A 152 -19.18 -2.09 1.64
C TYR A 152 -18.75 -2.24 0.19
N ALA A 153 -19.70 -2.11 -0.74
CA ALA A 153 -19.45 -2.19 -2.17
C ALA A 153 -18.55 -1.03 -2.62
N ASN A 154 -17.66 -1.28 -3.58
CA ASN A 154 -16.66 -0.32 -4.02
C ASN A 154 -17.26 1.06 -4.31
N ALA A 155 -16.76 2.06 -3.60
CA ALA A 155 -17.15 3.45 -3.70
C ALA A 155 -18.68 3.71 -3.60
N ASP A 156 -19.44 2.80 -2.99
CA ASP A 156 -20.87 2.97 -2.75
C ASP A 156 -21.12 3.63 -1.37
N MET A 157 -21.37 4.91 -1.39
CA MET A 157 -21.57 5.70 -0.18
C MET A 157 -22.84 5.34 0.59
N LYS A 158 -23.87 4.80 -0.08
CA LYS A 158 -25.09 4.32 0.59
C LYS A 158 -24.80 3.03 1.37
N ASP A 159 -24.02 2.14 0.77
CA ASP A 159 -23.62 0.90 1.44
C ASP A 159 -22.61 1.16 2.56
N LEU A 160 -21.70 2.14 2.38
CA LEU A 160 -20.83 2.63 3.45
C LEU A 160 -21.65 3.17 4.63
N GLU A 161 -22.64 4.03 4.36
CA GLU A 161 -23.51 4.59 5.42
C GLU A 161 -24.28 3.49 6.16
N ARG A 162 -24.80 2.48 5.46
CA ARG A 162 -25.42 1.30 6.07
C ARG A 162 -24.45 0.59 7.03
N CYS A 163 -23.22 0.33 6.57
CA CYS A 163 -22.20 -0.31 7.41
C CYS A 163 -21.86 0.51 8.67
N LEU A 164 -21.74 1.83 8.53
CA LEU A 164 -21.49 2.75 9.64
C LEU A 164 -22.66 2.75 10.65
N GLN A 165 -23.91 2.72 10.17
CA GLN A 165 -25.10 2.59 11.03
C GLN A 165 -25.11 1.26 11.80
N GLU A 166 -24.81 0.16 11.13
CA GLU A 166 -24.73 -1.17 11.77
C GLU A 166 -23.59 -1.27 12.79
N ALA A 167 -22.51 -0.49 12.60
CA ALA A 167 -21.35 -0.48 13.47
C ALA A 167 -21.47 0.44 14.70
N GLN A 168 -22.60 1.10 14.92
CA GLN A 168 -22.74 2.08 16.02
C GLN A 168 -22.63 1.51 17.42
N ALA A 169 -22.81 0.21 17.60
CA ALA A 169 -22.65 -0.46 18.89
C ALA A 169 -21.18 -0.71 19.28
N GLN A 170 -20.23 -0.60 18.35
CA GLN A 170 -18.80 -0.79 18.59
C GLN A 170 -18.18 0.48 19.18
N ARG A 171 -17.13 0.28 20.02
CA ARG A 171 -16.43 1.36 20.72
C ARG A 171 -15.81 2.37 19.75
N PHE A 172 -14.96 1.87 18.82
CA PHE A 172 -14.34 2.66 17.76
C PHE A 172 -14.69 2.08 16.40
N ARG A 173 -14.70 2.93 15.39
CA ARG A 173 -14.96 2.60 13.99
C ARG A 173 -13.86 3.18 13.13
N ILE A 174 -13.41 2.44 12.12
CA ILE A 174 -12.51 2.96 11.11
C ILE A 174 -13.02 2.58 9.72
N VAL A 175 -13.10 3.55 8.82
CA VAL A 175 -13.34 3.35 7.39
C VAL A 175 -11.99 3.21 6.70
N VAL A 176 -11.84 2.17 5.88
CA VAL A 176 -10.57 1.84 5.22
C VAL A 176 -10.79 1.71 3.71
N THR A 177 -9.99 2.43 2.93
CA THR A 177 -10.07 2.42 1.47
C THR A 177 -8.70 2.57 0.81
N ASP A 178 -8.51 1.97 -0.38
CA ASP A 178 -7.48 2.44 -1.31
C ASP A 178 -7.87 3.83 -1.83
N GLY A 179 -6.91 4.72 -2.03
CA GLY A 179 -7.16 6.01 -2.67
C GLY A 179 -7.43 5.86 -4.17
N VAL A 180 -6.57 5.09 -4.84
CA VAL A 180 -6.75 4.64 -6.23
C VAL A 180 -6.69 3.12 -6.26
N PHE A 181 -7.75 2.48 -6.74
CA PHE A 181 -7.84 1.03 -6.84
C PHE A 181 -7.04 0.52 -8.05
N SER A 182 -5.99 -0.25 -7.79
CA SER A 182 -4.95 -0.59 -8.78
C SER A 182 -5.44 -1.33 -10.02
N MET A 183 -6.46 -2.18 -9.88
CA MET A 183 -6.93 -3.06 -10.97
C MET A 183 -7.95 -2.37 -11.87
N ASP A 184 -8.77 -1.49 -11.33
CA ASP A 184 -9.91 -0.88 -12.02
C ASP A 184 -9.68 0.62 -12.32
N GLY A 185 -8.73 1.25 -11.62
CA GLY A 185 -8.43 2.68 -11.76
C GLY A 185 -9.48 3.61 -11.13
N ASN A 186 -10.42 3.05 -10.38
CA ASN A 186 -11.39 3.84 -9.64
C ASN A 186 -10.69 4.69 -8.58
N VAL A 187 -11.24 5.85 -8.30
CA VAL A 187 -10.75 6.77 -7.25
C VAL A 187 -11.78 6.81 -6.13
N ALA A 188 -11.34 6.66 -4.90
CA ALA A 188 -12.21 6.75 -3.74
C ALA A 188 -12.76 8.17 -3.58
N PRO A 189 -14.08 8.36 -3.39
CA PRO A 189 -14.69 9.68 -3.18
C PRO A 189 -14.44 10.17 -1.75
N MET A 190 -13.20 10.63 -1.49
CA MET A 190 -12.69 10.91 -0.14
C MET A 190 -13.47 11.98 0.60
N ASP A 191 -14.00 12.98 -0.09
CA ASP A 191 -14.89 14.01 0.48
C ASP A 191 -16.13 13.40 1.12
N GLN A 192 -16.82 12.52 0.39
CA GLN A 192 -18.02 11.85 0.88
C GLN A 192 -17.72 10.81 1.96
N ILE A 193 -16.57 10.10 1.85
CA ILE A 193 -16.11 9.16 2.87
C ILE A 193 -15.85 9.91 4.18
N CYS A 194 -15.14 11.02 4.14
CA CYS A 194 -14.87 11.84 5.32
C CYS A 194 -16.15 12.44 5.91
N ASP A 195 -17.09 12.91 5.07
CA ASP A 195 -18.38 13.42 5.54
C ASP A 195 -19.18 12.35 6.31
N LEU A 196 -19.19 11.11 5.81
CA LEU A 196 -19.85 9.99 6.49
C LEU A 196 -19.09 9.58 7.75
N ALA A 197 -17.76 9.53 7.72
CA ALA A 197 -16.94 9.20 8.86
C ALA A 197 -17.17 10.19 10.01
N GLU A 198 -17.14 11.49 9.74
CA GLU A 198 -17.43 12.54 10.73
C GLU A 198 -18.87 12.42 11.28
N LYS A 199 -19.86 12.18 10.42
CA LYS A 199 -21.25 12.00 10.82
C LYS A 199 -21.46 10.85 11.80
N TYR A 200 -20.68 9.78 11.66
CA TYR A 200 -20.82 8.55 12.45
C TYR A 200 -19.69 8.33 13.46
N ASP A 201 -18.88 9.35 13.73
CA ASP A 201 -17.75 9.30 14.66
C ASP A 201 -16.81 8.12 14.36
N ALA A 202 -16.31 8.06 13.13
CA ALA A 202 -15.40 7.03 12.62
C ALA A 202 -14.08 7.65 12.16
N LEU A 203 -12.98 6.93 12.36
CA LEU A 203 -11.67 7.24 11.79
C LEU A 203 -11.65 6.91 10.30
N VAL A 204 -10.72 7.53 9.56
CA VAL A 204 -10.49 7.27 8.14
C VAL A 204 -9.04 6.85 7.92
N MET A 205 -8.86 5.72 7.22
CA MET A 205 -7.56 5.27 6.70
C MET A 205 -7.62 5.21 5.18
N VAL A 206 -6.59 5.77 4.52
CA VAL A 206 -6.43 5.67 3.07
C VAL A 206 -5.06 5.12 2.69
N ASP A 207 -5.03 4.16 1.75
CA ASP A 207 -3.81 3.69 1.11
C ASP A 207 -3.55 4.51 -0.16
N GLU A 208 -2.51 5.35 -0.09
CA GLU A 208 -2.08 6.24 -1.19
C GLU A 208 -1.02 5.60 -2.11
N SER A 209 -0.83 4.30 -2.04
CA SER A 209 0.22 3.59 -2.80
C SER A 209 0.16 3.79 -4.32
N HIS A 210 -1.02 4.04 -4.88
CA HIS A 210 -1.21 4.29 -6.32
C HIS A 210 -1.48 5.77 -6.65
N SER A 211 -1.53 6.63 -5.68
CA SER A 211 -1.90 8.05 -5.83
C SER A 211 -0.79 9.02 -5.41
N ALA A 212 -0.05 8.72 -4.33
CA ALA A 212 1.07 9.53 -3.90
C ALA A 212 2.13 9.70 -5.01
N GLY A 213 2.55 10.93 -5.24
CA GLY A 213 3.46 11.34 -6.31
C GLY A 213 2.77 11.61 -7.64
N VAL A 214 1.48 11.25 -7.84
CA VAL A 214 0.80 11.25 -9.15
C VAL A 214 -0.51 12.03 -9.14
N VAL A 215 -1.35 11.78 -8.14
CA VAL A 215 -2.70 12.37 -8.05
C VAL A 215 -2.66 13.66 -7.25
N GLY A 216 -3.50 14.62 -7.64
CA GLY A 216 -3.51 15.97 -7.08
C GLY A 216 -2.63 16.95 -7.88
N THR A 217 -2.78 18.23 -7.61
CA THR A 217 -2.07 19.31 -8.33
C THR A 217 -0.57 19.29 -8.03
N THR A 218 -0.20 18.90 -6.83
CA THR A 218 1.19 18.81 -6.36
C THR A 218 1.62 17.36 -6.06
N GLY A 219 0.73 16.39 -6.34
CA GLY A 219 1.01 14.96 -6.23
C GLY A 219 0.80 14.38 -4.84
N HIS A 220 0.11 15.08 -3.93
CA HIS A 220 -0.11 14.60 -2.55
C HIS A 220 -1.25 13.59 -2.43
N GLY A 221 -1.68 12.98 -3.54
CA GLY A 221 -2.64 11.89 -3.53
C GLY A 221 -4.10 12.32 -3.59
N VAL A 222 -4.98 11.38 -3.23
CA VAL A 222 -6.44 11.62 -3.32
C VAL A 222 -6.92 12.60 -2.25
N SER A 223 -6.22 12.70 -1.14
CA SER A 223 -6.54 13.69 -0.11
C SER A 223 -6.35 15.13 -0.60
N GLU A 224 -5.37 15.39 -1.45
CA GLU A 224 -5.24 16.67 -2.13
C GLU A 224 -6.36 16.88 -3.17
N LEU A 225 -6.61 15.86 -3.99
CA LEU A 225 -7.63 15.92 -5.04
C LEU A 225 -9.00 16.33 -4.48
N TYR A 226 -9.39 15.77 -3.35
CA TYR A 226 -10.69 16.02 -2.70
C TYR A 226 -10.63 17.05 -1.56
N LYS A 227 -9.45 17.65 -1.30
CA LYS A 227 -9.24 18.64 -0.23
C LYS A 227 -9.61 18.11 1.16
N THR A 228 -9.23 16.88 1.44
CA THR A 228 -9.51 16.19 2.71
C THR A 228 -8.30 16.10 3.64
N HIS A 229 -7.23 16.87 3.39
CA HIS A 229 -6.12 17.01 4.34
C HIS A 229 -6.64 17.43 5.72
N GLY A 230 -6.15 16.75 6.77
CA GLY A 230 -6.59 16.95 8.14
C GLY A 230 -7.92 16.27 8.51
N ARG A 231 -8.53 15.53 7.58
CA ARG A 231 -9.75 14.73 7.81
C ARG A 231 -9.49 13.22 7.70
N VAL A 232 -8.28 12.83 7.33
CA VAL A 232 -7.82 11.45 7.27
C VAL A 232 -6.87 11.22 8.43
N ASP A 233 -7.10 10.17 9.20
CA ASP A 233 -6.36 9.87 10.44
C ASP A 233 -5.12 9.02 10.17
N ILE A 234 -5.19 8.11 9.19
CA ILE A 234 -4.10 7.19 8.86
C ILE A 234 -3.88 7.17 7.35
N TYR A 235 -2.66 7.49 6.95
CA TYR A 235 -2.17 7.27 5.59
C TYR A 235 -1.25 6.06 5.57
N THR A 236 -1.43 5.19 4.59
CA THR A 236 -0.43 4.20 4.22
C THR A 236 0.01 4.41 2.78
N GLY A 237 1.20 3.97 2.44
CA GLY A 237 1.73 4.17 1.09
C GLY A 237 3.05 3.45 0.89
N THR A 238 3.56 3.50 -0.33
CA THR A 238 4.83 2.87 -0.69
C THR A 238 5.74 3.81 -1.46
N LEU A 239 7.03 3.74 -1.18
CA LEU A 239 8.05 4.38 -1.99
C LEU A 239 8.40 3.56 -3.26
N GLY A 240 7.86 2.35 -3.38
CA GLY A 240 8.19 1.38 -4.44
C GLY A 240 7.50 1.60 -5.77
N LYS A 241 6.65 2.62 -5.93
CA LYS A 241 5.91 2.92 -7.16
C LYS A 241 6.35 4.26 -7.75
N ALA A 242 5.59 5.32 -7.58
CA ALA A 242 5.91 6.65 -8.12
C ALA A 242 7.30 7.14 -7.70
N PHE A 243 7.71 6.88 -6.47
CA PHE A 243 9.01 7.30 -5.94
C PHE A 243 10.19 6.43 -6.38
N GLY A 244 9.95 5.35 -7.14
CA GLY A 244 10.98 4.60 -7.85
C GLY A 244 11.79 3.60 -7.02
N LEU A 245 11.45 3.38 -5.74
CA LEU A 245 12.10 2.36 -4.92
C LEU A 245 11.59 0.95 -5.31
N SER A 246 12.28 -0.11 -4.87
CA SER A 246 11.82 -1.48 -5.09
C SER A 246 10.56 -1.79 -4.29
N LEU A 247 9.62 -2.55 -4.89
CA LEU A 247 8.39 -2.96 -4.22
C LEU A 247 8.59 -4.06 -3.16
N ILE A 248 9.62 -4.88 -3.32
CA ILE A 248 9.76 -6.13 -2.55
C ILE A 248 11.15 -6.27 -1.92
N HIS A 249 12.17 -5.66 -2.50
CA HIS A 249 13.54 -5.77 -2.02
C HIS A 249 14.02 -4.39 -1.57
N ILE A 250 14.15 -4.29 -0.31
CA ILE A 250 14.77 -3.14 0.35
C ILE A 250 15.95 -3.63 1.16
#